data_a60d0d54a471f1b0f32a1a9ad1285b26
#
_entry.id   a60d0d54a471f1b0f32a1a9ad1285b26
#
_cell.length_a   1.000
_cell.length_b   1.000
_cell.length_c   1.000
_cell.angle_alpha   90.00
_cell.angle_beta   90.00
_cell.angle_gamma   90.00
#
_symmetry.space_group_name_H-M   'P 1'
#
loop_
_entity.id
_entity.type
_entity.pdbx_description
1 polymer ?
#
loop_
_entity_poly.entity_id
_entity_poly.type
_entity_poly.pdbx_seq_one_letter_code
_entity_poly.pdbx_strand_id
1 'polypeptide(L)'
;MSYSVLPELYRETAVRLADALDGGGYFSGSVRFAFGGMECRLTASVIVCRRRESLPEGDVDAVADLVPVWWEFHTADGEGEVANDFSFSEMKAYL
;
A
#
# COMPACT_ATOMS: atom_id res chain seq x y z
N MET A 1 -1.17 2.52 -23.77
CA MET A 1 -0.96 1.18 -23.20
C MET A 1 -1.02 1.24 -21.69
N SER A 2 -1.55 0.23 -21.07
CA SER A 2 -1.62 0.13 -19.62
C SER A 2 -0.42 -0.67 -19.08
N TYR A 3 0.17 -0.20 -17.98
CA TYR A 3 1.24 -0.93 -17.31
C TYR A 3 0.63 -2.05 -16.46
N SER A 4 1.10 -3.27 -16.67
CA SER A 4 0.68 -4.42 -15.86
C SER A 4 1.52 -4.48 -14.59
N VAL A 5 0.87 -4.32 -13.44
CA VAL A 5 1.58 -4.27 -12.16
C VAL A 5 2.12 -5.65 -11.81
N LEU A 6 3.43 -5.70 -11.58
CA LEU A 6 4.14 -6.94 -11.22
C LEU A 6 4.02 -7.22 -9.72
N PRO A 7 4.18 -8.49 -9.30
CA PRO A 7 4.18 -8.82 -7.87
C PRO A 7 5.20 -8.02 -7.05
N GLU A 8 6.36 -7.74 -7.63
CA GLU A 8 7.41 -6.96 -6.98
C GLU A 8 6.95 -5.53 -6.65
N LEU A 9 6.16 -4.93 -7.56
CA LEU A 9 5.62 -3.59 -7.32
C LEU A 9 4.55 -3.63 -6.22
N TYR A 10 3.69 -4.64 -6.23
CA TYR A 10 2.71 -4.81 -5.15
C TYR A 10 3.40 -4.96 -3.80
N ARG A 11 4.47 -5.76 -3.74
CA ARG A 11 5.23 -5.96 -2.50
C ARG A 11 5.87 -4.67 -2.02
N GLU A 12 6.50 -3.91 -2.92
CA GLU A 12 7.12 -2.63 -2.57
C GLU A 12 6.07 -1.65 -2.06
N THR A 13 4.92 -1.57 -2.72
CA THR A 13 3.82 -0.71 -2.29
C THR A 13 3.33 -1.10 -0.90
N ALA A 14 3.15 -2.40 -0.65
CA ALA A 14 2.70 -2.91 0.64
C ALA A 14 3.67 -2.57 1.76
N VAL A 15 4.98 -2.74 1.52
CA VAL A 15 6.02 -2.38 2.51
C VAL A 15 5.97 -0.89 2.82
N ARG A 16 5.87 -0.05 1.79
CA ARG A 16 5.83 1.41 1.96
C ARG A 16 4.58 1.85 2.71
N LEU A 17 3.44 1.25 2.39
CA LEU A 17 2.20 1.56 3.10
C LEU A 17 2.27 1.11 4.57
N ALA A 18 2.77 -0.09 4.83
CA ALA A 18 2.92 -0.59 6.19
C ALA A 18 3.81 0.33 7.03
N ASP A 19 4.90 0.84 6.45
CA ASP A 19 5.79 1.77 7.13
C ASP A 19 5.12 3.12 7.41
N ALA A 20 4.15 3.50 6.60
CA ALA A 20 3.41 4.76 6.77
C ALA A 20 2.31 4.67 7.82
N LEU A 21 1.86 3.47 8.17
CA LEU A 21 0.84 3.28 9.21
C LEU A 21 1.45 3.53 10.59
N ASP A 22 0.82 4.39 11.37
CA ASP A 22 1.39 4.89 12.63
C ASP A 22 0.81 4.27 13.89
N GLY A 23 0.12 3.18 13.80
CA GLY A 23 -0.50 2.54 14.96
C GLY A 23 -1.94 2.97 15.22
N GLY A 24 -2.47 3.93 14.45
CA GLY A 24 -3.87 4.35 14.55
C GLY A 24 -4.82 3.37 13.86
N GLY A 25 -6.12 3.64 13.99
CA GLY A 25 -7.17 2.87 13.33
C GLY A 25 -7.60 3.41 11.98
N TYR A 26 -6.95 4.45 11.50
CA TYR A 26 -7.29 5.11 10.24
C TYR A 26 -6.03 5.74 9.65
N PHE A 27 -5.88 5.61 8.33
CA PHE A 27 -4.80 6.24 7.58
C PHE A 27 -5.39 7.03 6.42
N SER A 28 -4.88 8.24 6.22
CA SER A 28 -5.21 9.04 5.04
C SER A 28 -3.97 9.79 4.60
N GLY A 29 -3.50 9.52 3.39
CA GLY A 29 -2.29 10.14 2.88
C GLY A 29 -1.78 9.49 1.62
N SER A 30 -0.55 9.85 1.25
CA SER A 30 0.12 9.35 0.04
C SER A 30 1.46 8.71 0.38
N VAL A 31 1.77 7.65 -0.37
CA VAL A 31 3.06 6.98 -0.34
C VAL A 31 3.67 7.12 -1.72
N ARG A 32 4.88 7.68 -1.80
CA ARG A 32 5.59 7.91 -3.07
C ARG A 32 6.90 7.14 -3.08
N PHE A 33 7.20 6.55 -4.22
CA PHE A 33 8.46 5.83 -4.40
C PHE A 33 8.75 5.65 -5.89
N ALA A 34 10.00 5.30 -6.19
CA ALA A 34 10.41 4.97 -7.56
C ALA A 34 10.52 3.45 -7.70
N PHE A 35 10.10 2.95 -8.84
CA PHE A 35 10.17 1.53 -9.16
C PHE A 35 10.36 1.34 -10.66
N GLY A 36 11.45 0.68 -11.05
CA GLY A 36 11.68 0.33 -12.46
C GLY A 36 11.71 1.53 -13.41
N GLY A 37 12.24 2.67 -12.98
CA GLY A 37 12.28 3.87 -13.79
C GLY A 37 10.98 4.67 -13.80
N MET A 38 9.98 4.24 -13.03
CA MET A 38 8.72 4.95 -12.88
C MET A 38 8.59 5.56 -11.48
N GLU A 39 7.92 6.69 -11.41
CA GLU A 39 7.46 7.23 -10.13
C GLU A 39 6.08 6.67 -9.83
N CYS A 40 5.92 6.16 -8.62
CA CYS A 40 4.68 5.56 -8.15
C CYS A 40 4.14 6.33 -6.96
N ARG A 41 2.82 6.48 -6.89
CA ARG A 41 2.16 7.15 -5.77
C ARG A 41 0.85 6.46 -5.46
N LEU A 42 0.74 5.93 -4.24
CA LEU A 42 -0.52 5.44 -3.69
C LEU A 42 -1.09 6.54 -2.80
N THR A 43 -2.28 7.01 -3.11
CA THR A 43 -3.05 7.90 -2.24
C THR A 43 -4.28 7.14 -1.78
N ALA A 44 -4.50 7.07 -0.48
CA ALA A 44 -5.57 6.26 0.06
C ALA A 44 -6.08 6.78 1.39
N SER A 45 -7.36 6.51 1.64
CA SER A 45 -7.97 6.63 2.96
C SER A 45 -8.46 5.25 3.34
N VAL A 46 -7.92 4.68 4.41
CA VAL A 46 -8.18 3.30 4.80
C VAL A 46 -8.50 3.20 6.28
N ILE A 47 -9.38 2.27 6.61
CA ILE A 47 -9.63 1.86 7.98
C ILE A 47 -8.65 0.73 8.28
N VAL A 48 -7.89 0.87 9.36
CA VAL A 48 -6.87 -0.11 9.76
C VAL A 48 -7.47 -0.98 10.85
N CYS A 49 -7.76 -2.22 10.50
CA CYS A 49 -8.28 -3.20 11.45
C CYS A 49 -7.11 -3.89 12.14
N ARG A 50 -7.03 -3.80 13.46
CA ARG A 50 -5.94 -4.37 14.23
C ARG A 50 -6.43 -5.51 15.09
N ARG A 51 -5.51 -6.39 15.42
CA ARG A 51 -5.72 -7.53 16.28
C ARG A 51 -4.58 -7.60 17.28
N ARG A 52 -4.88 -7.89 18.55
CA ARG A 52 -3.85 -8.12 19.55
C ARG A 52 -3.40 -9.57 19.45
N GLU A 53 -2.09 -9.78 19.39
CA GLU A 53 -1.47 -11.09 19.39
C GLU A 53 -0.61 -11.24 20.64
N SER A 54 -0.76 -12.37 21.32
CA SER A 54 0.05 -12.71 22.50
C SER A 54 1.26 -13.52 22.04
N LEU A 55 2.46 -12.98 22.30
CA LEU A 55 3.73 -13.63 22.01
C LEU A 55 4.46 -13.92 23.31
N PRO A 56 5.45 -14.85 23.31
CA PRO A 56 6.24 -15.11 24.50
C PRO A 56 6.92 -13.88 25.08
N GLU A 57 7.31 -12.92 24.24
CA GLU A 57 7.95 -11.66 24.64
C GLU A 57 6.95 -10.56 25.01
N GLY A 58 5.65 -10.78 24.88
CA GLY A 58 4.61 -9.82 25.22
C GLY A 58 3.54 -9.69 24.14
N ASP A 59 2.54 -8.87 24.42
CA ASP A 59 1.44 -8.62 23.47
C ASP A 59 1.85 -7.58 22.44
N VAL A 60 1.47 -7.81 21.19
CA VAL A 60 1.66 -6.85 20.09
C VAL A 60 0.36 -6.63 19.34
N ASP A 61 0.19 -5.42 18.81
CA ASP A 61 -0.91 -5.09 17.91
C ASP A 61 -0.46 -5.34 16.48
N ALA A 62 -1.19 -6.21 15.77
CA ALA A 62 -0.91 -6.53 14.38
C ALA A 62 -2.03 -6.01 13.49
N VAL A 63 -1.68 -5.63 12.26
CA VAL A 63 -2.67 -5.26 11.25
C VAL A 63 -3.36 -6.54 10.78
N ALA A 64 -4.66 -6.64 11.03
CA ALA A 64 -5.45 -7.78 10.60
C ALA A 64 -6.04 -7.57 9.21
N ASP A 65 -6.39 -6.32 8.86
CA ASP A 65 -6.94 -5.99 7.55
C ASP A 65 -6.86 -4.48 7.32
N LEU A 66 -6.93 -4.10 6.05
CA LEU A 66 -7.09 -2.72 5.62
C LEU A 66 -8.36 -2.62 4.78
N VAL A 67 -9.27 -1.75 5.17
CA VAL A 67 -10.52 -1.52 4.43
C VAL A 67 -10.43 -0.17 3.72
N PRO A 68 -10.23 -0.15 2.40
CA PRO A 68 -10.11 1.12 1.69
C PRO A 68 -11.47 1.81 1.60
N VAL A 69 -11.53 3.05 2.04
CA VAL A 69 -12.66 3.94 1.81
C VAL A 69 -12.53 4.54 0.42
N TRP A 70 -11.30 4.89 0.03
CA TRP A 70 -10.99 5.47 -1.26
C TRP A 70 -9.49 5.27 -1.52
N TRP A 71 -9.11 5.08 -2.79
CA TRP A 71 -7.71 4.97 -3.17
C TRP A 71 -7.49 5.34 -4.63
N GLU A 72 -6.27 5.79 -4.94
CA GLU A 72 -5.75 5.98 -6.28
C GLU A 72 -4.31 5.50 -6.33
N PHE A 73 -3.91 4.93 -7.43
CA PHE A 73 -2.52 4.56 -7.67
C PHE A 73 -2.07 5.15 -9.01
N HIS A 74 -1.09 6.04 -8.95
CA HIS A 74 -0.56 6.72 -10.11
C HIS A 74 0.85 6.25 -10.42
N THR A 75 1.11 6.04 -11.70
CA THR A 75 2.44 5.71 -12.22
C THR A 75 2.78 6.70 -13.31
N ALA A 76 4.04 7.17 -13.33
CA ALA A 76 4.54 8.11 -14.31
C ALA A 76 5.96 7.76 -14.72
N ASP A 77 6.27 7.86 -16.00
CA ASP A 77 7.63 7.74 -16.51
C ASP A 77 8.15 9.10 -16.95
N GLY A 78 9.28 9.14 -17.67
CA GLY A 78 9.86 10.39 -18.14
C GLY A 78 9.01 11.15 -19.17
N GLU A 79 7.99 10.53 -19.73
CA GLU A 79 7.11 11.13 -20.74
C GLU A 79 5.74 11.54 -20.18
N GLY A 80 5.46 11.21 -18.91
CA GLY A 80 4.22 11.57 -18.26
C GLY A 80 3.53 10.40 -17.58
N GLU A 81 2.26 10.59 -17.25
CA GLU A 81 1.48 9.60 -16.55
C GLU A 81 1.19 8.38 -17.42
N VAL A 82 1.33 7.19 -16.81
CA VAL A 82 1.10 5.91 -17.47
C VAL A 82 -0.09 5.24 -16.78
N ALA A 83 -1.08 4.79 -17.54
CA ALA A 83 -2.19 4.01 -16.99
C ALA A 83 -1.68 2.68 -16.44
N ASN A 84 -2.31 2.17 -15.40
CA ASN A 84 -1.91 0.92 -14.78
C ASN A 84 -3.14 0.13 -14.30
N ASP A 85 -2.93 -1.15 -14.01
CA ASP A 85 -3.96 -2.07 -13.56
C ASP A 85 -3.85 -2.39 -12.05
N PHE A 86 -3.26 -1.48 -11.28
CA PHE A 86 -3.11 -1.69 -9.83
C PHE A 86 -4.45 -1.98 -9.17
N SER A 87 -4.46 -2.95 -8.28
CA SER A 87 -5.60 -3.30 -7.44
C SER A 87 -5.20 -3.28 -5.98
N PHE A 88 -5.90 -2.50 -5.17
CA PHE A 88 -5.64 -2.44 -3.73
C PHE A 88 -5.83 -3.82 -3.08
N SER A 89 -6.83 -4.56 -3.54
CA SER A 89 -7.10 -5.91 -3.07
C SER A 89 -5.94 -6.86 -3.31
N GLU A 90 -5.31 -6.78 -4.48
CA GLU A 90 -4.12 -7.56 -4.80
C GLU A 90 -2.93 -7.16 -3.92
N MET A 91 -2.74 -5.86 -3.70
CA MET A 91 -1.66 -5.35 -2.86
C MET A 91 -1.79 -5.85 -1.42
N LYS A 92 -3.01 -5.96 -0.89
CA LYS A 92 -3.24 -6.42 0.48
C LYS A 92 -2.66 -7.80 0.75
N ALA A 93 -2.59 -8.65 -0.27
CA ALA A 93 -2.04 -10.01 -0.12
C ALA A 93 -0.55 -10.00 0.25
N TYR A 94 0.14 -8.88 0.08
CA TYR A 94 1.56 -8.73 0.40
C TYR A 94 1.83 -8.05 1.74
N LEU A 95 0.79 -7.72 2.49
CA LEU A 95 0.93 -7.08 3.80
C LEU A 95 1.31 -8.07 4.92
#